data_1db712933caa898c1278f28f585a1c50
#
_entry.id   1db712933caa898c1278f28f585a1c50
#
_cell.length_a   1.000
_cell.length_b   1.000
_cell.length_c   1.000
_cell.angle_alpha   90.00
_cell.angle_beta   90.00
_cell.angle_gamma   90.00
#
_symmetry.space_group_name_H-M   'P 1'
#
loop_
_entity.id
_entity.type
_entity.pdbx_description
1 polymer ?
#
loop_
_entity_poly.entity_id
_entity_poly.type
_entity_poly.pdbx_seq_one_letter_code
_entity_poly.pdbx_strand_id
1 'polypeptide(L)'
;MPVRAISLFLLFLLITLHPTRSMSTTADTAGIKDILDRECTNLKADILFDLIKAGFPSEIEKGLSPDLLKIMEGVVKRTDFDGIKEEKTVEIIRLVYDAFKKGAPLEYIDQIFDVAYSKSVSVDQLFAAANALKEFDDSDVPQEFYEEFVYRSIEDKWETAAVPLLTRGLIYGVDRGLTPQRVALSIMIDLENGELKKKGADQLVLDAIKLVRNIEPEKWRPLSEAEKALAARRVKKIELEKMKRTVDTKKAVKEMEKRKAEEELKKIRETGDEGRRQPDMERLIKGMNAKLKVYQGEILNYQKEQIDIEAALNIQNEEIEREKKQKAREREDKRRKEIDAMAWRAAEQGRSGNLDTDRLNSTIERYIGIPYRFGGDSENGIDCSAFTRRVYRDQGLELPRTSREQAAIGDSVNDNSFQPGDLIFFDMSITGGISHVGVYMNGNTFAHASKSKGVTKSSVKERYYSKRLVRANRIF
;
A
#
# COMPACT_ATOMS: atom_id res chain seq x y z
N MET A 1 26.45 -28.09 -11.47
CA MET A 1 25.02 -28.35 -11.72
C MET A 1 24.19 -27.37 -10.89
N PRO A 2 23.32 -26.59 -11.45
CA PRO A 2 22.72 -25.46 -10.75
C PRO A 2 21.53 -25.87 -9.89
N VAL A 3 21.44 -25.26 -8.71
CA VAL A 3 20.43 -25.42 -7.65
C VAL A 3 18.96 -25.21 -8.13
N ARG A 4 18.74 -24.70 -9.34
CA ARG A 4 17.42 -24.47 -9.93
C ARG A 4 16.64 -25.74 -10.34
N ALA A 5 17.32 -26.88 -10.49
CA ALA A 5 16.66 -28.14 -10.87
C ALA A 5 15.99 -28.87 -9.70
N ILE A 6 16.40 -28.57 -8.45
CA ILE A 6 15.88 -29.25 -7.26
C ILE A 6 14.51 -28.65 -6.82
N SER A 7 14.28 -27.37 -7.09
CA SER A 7 13.03 -26.69 -6.70
C SER A 7 11.82 -27.12 -7.53
N LEU A 8 12.02 -27.39 -8.83
CA LEU A 8 10.95 -27.89 -9.73
C LEU A 8 10.62 -29.37 -9.45
N PHE A 9 11.62 -30.16 -9.04
CA PHE A 9 11.42 -31.58 -8.76
C PHE A 9 10.68 -31.82 -7.43
N LEU A 10 10.88 -30.93 -6.43
CA LEU A 10 10.13 -30.97 -5.17
C LEU A 10 8.67 -30.52 -5.34
N LEU A 11 8.39 -29.59 -6.26
CA LEU A 11 7.02 -29.20 -6.58
C LEU A 11 6.27 -30.33 -7.30
N PHE A 12 6.93 -31.09 -8.18
CA PHE A 12 6.36 -32.24 -8.87
C PHE A 12 6.16 -33.46 -7.95
N LEU A 13 7.03 -33.65 -6.94
CA LEU A 13 6.90 -34.76 -5.98
C LEU A 13 5.78 -34.53 -4.96
N LEU A 14 5.42 -33.28 -4.65
CA LEU A 14 4.30 -32.96 -3.76
C LEU A 14 2.93 -33.18 -4.43
N ILE A 15 2.87 -33.20 -5.75
CA ILE A 15 1.64 -33.45 -6.50
C ILE A 15 1.29 -34.95 -6.60
N THR A 16 2.27 -35.86 -6.42
CA THR A 16 2.07 -37.31 -6.66
C THR A 16 1.83 -38.18 -5.42
N LEU A 17 1.86 -37.63 -4.18
CA LEU A 17 1.83 -38.42 -2.96
C LEU A 17 0.70 -38.15 -1.95
N HIS A 18 -0.41 -37.53 -2.37
CA HIS A 18 -1.59 -37.45 -1.48
C HIS A 18 -2.78 -38.22 -2.07
N PRO A 19 -3.39 -39.12 -1.27
CA PRO A 19 -4.58 -39.86 -1.70
C PRO A 19 -5.74 -38.88 -1.84
N THR A 20 -6.40 -38.95 -2.98
CA THR A 20 -7.62 -38.19 -3.33
C THR A 20 -8.71 -38.43 -2.31
N ARG A 21 -8.86 -37.52 -1.36
CA ARG A 21 -10.11 -37.36 -0.64
C ARG A 21 -11.02 -36.55 -1.56
N SER A 22 -12.14 -37.13 -1.95
CA SER A 22 -13.18 -36.48 -2.75
C SER A 22 -13.68 -35.23 -2.00
N MET A 23 -13.26 -34.05 -2.45
CA MET A 23 -13.70 -32.76 -1.94
C MET A 23 -14.99 -32.37 -2.65
N SER A 24 -16.02 -32.01 -1.89
CA SER A 24 -17.22 -31.34 -2.41
C SER A 24 -16.87 -29.87 -2.73
N THR A 25 -16.17 -29.64 -3.84
CA THR A 25 -15.52 -28.35 -4.15
C THR A 25 -16.17 -27.58 -5.28
N THR A 26 -17.40 -27.93 -5.68
CA THR A 26 -18.01 -27.37 -6.89
C THR A 26 -18.51 -25.93 -6.74
N ALA A 27 -18.86 -25.49 -5.52
CA ALA A 27 -19.32 -24.12 -5.30
C ALA A 27 -18.15 -23.13 -5.08
N ASP A 28 -17.07 -23.56 -4.40
CA ASP A 28 -15.98 -22.68 -3.96
C ASP A 28 -15.02 -22.29 -5.09
N THR A 29 -14.94 -23.05 -6.18
CA THR A 29 -14.07 -22.75 -7.34
C THR A 29 -14.81 -22.13 -8.52
N ALA A 30 -16.15 -22.03 -8.45
CA ALA A 30 -16.96 -21.41 -9.50
C ALA A 30 -16.56 -19.94 -9.76
N GLY A 31 -16.28 -19.20 -8.69
CA GLY A 31 -15.81 -17.81 -8.78
C GLY A 31 -14.47 -17.66 -9.49
N ILE A 32 -13.52 -18.58 -9.27
CA ILE A 32 -12.24 -18.59 -9.99
C ILE A 32 -12.49 -18.83 -11.49
N LYS A 33 -13.30 -19.83 -11.82
CA LYS A 33 -13.58 -20.17 -13.20
C LYS A 33 -14.25 -19.03 -13.95
N ASP A 34 -15.22 -18.37 -13.33
CA ASP A 34 -15.90 -17.19 -13.88
C ASP A 34 -14.91 -16.04 -14.18
N ILE A 35 -13.97 -15.78 -13.28
CA ILE A 35 -12.90 -14.78 -13.48
C ILE A 35 -12.04 -15.16 -14.69
N LEU A 36 -11.58 -16.39 -14.77
CA LEU A 36 -10.69 -16.84 -15.85
C LEU A 36 -11.39 -16.84 -17.22
N ASP A 37 -12.63 -17.28 -17.28
CA ASP A 37 -13.44 -17.29 -18.51
C ASP A 37 -13.69 -15.85 -19.03
N ARG A 38 -13.80 -14.88 -18.11
CA ARG A 38 -14.02 -13.48 -18.45
C ARG A 38 -12.73 -12.73 -18.80
N GLU A 39 -11.66 -12.92 -18.06
CA GLU A 39 -10.45 -12.07 -18.12
C GLU A 39 -9.34 -12.66 -18.99
N CYS A 40 -9.18 -13.98 -19.06
CA CYS A 40 -8.10 -14.59 -19.85
C CYS A 40 -8.35 -14.45 -21.36
N THR A 41 -7.34 -13.92 -22.04
CA THR A 41 -7.30 -13.77 -23.49
C THR A 41 -6.01 -14.39 -24.06
N ASN A 42 -4.89 -14.18 -23.39
CA ASN A 42 -3.56 -14.65 -23.76
C ASN A 42 -3.11 -15.79 -22.82
N LEU A 43 -3.52 -15.76 -21.56
CA LEU A 43 -3.25 -16.82 -20.59
C LEU A 43 -4.13 -18.04 -20.85
N LYS A 44 -3.58 -19.21 -20.57
CA LYS A 44 -4.32 -20.48 -20.66
C LYS A 44 -5.14 -20.68 -19.40
N ALA A 45 -6.44 -20.41 -19.48
CA ALA A 45 -7.37 -20.44 -18.35
C ALA A 45 -7.33 -21.76 -17.57
N ASP A 46 -7.29 -22.91 -18.24
CA ASP A 46 -7.26 -24.23 -17.61
C ASP A 46 -5.98 -24.44 -16.79
N ILE A 47 -4.82 -24.07 -17.34
CA ILE A 47 -3.53 -24.19 -16.65
C ILE A 47 -3.52 -23.25 -15.44
N LEU A 48 -3.97 -22.00 -15.60
CA LEU A 48 -4.01 -21.02 -14.54
C LEU A 48 -4.97 -21.45 -13.42
N PHE A 49 -6.10 -22.06 -13.76
CA PHE A 49 -7.05 -22.61 -12.81
C PHE A 49 -6.42 -23.69 -11.91
N ASP A 50 -5.71 -24.65 -12.49
CA ASP A 50 -5.04 -25.71 -11.74
C ASP A 50 -3.89 -25.16 -10.86
N LEU A 51 -3.14 -24.19 -11.37
CA LEU A 51 -2.07 -23.52 -10.59
C LEU A 51 -2.64 -22.71 -9.42
N ILE A 52 -3.75 -22.00 -9.60
CA ILE A 52 -4.44 -21.28 -8.52
C ILE A 52 -4.91 -22.27 -7.46
N LYS A 53 -5.52 -23.39 -7.85
CA LYS A 53 -5.95 -24.44 -6.90
C LYS A 53 -4.75 -24.99 -6.11
N ALA A 54 -3.64 -25.25 -6.75
CA ALA A 54 -2.43 -25.70 -6.08
C ALA A 54 -1.80 -24.63 -5.18
N GLY A 55 -1.89 -23.36 -5.59
CA GLY A 55 -1.33 -22.23 -4.87
C GLY A 55 -2.11 -21.79 -3.63
N PHE A 56 -3.44 -22.04 -3.58
CA PHE A 56 -4.33 -21.58 -2.51
C PHE A 56 -5.21 -22.68 -1.89
N PRO A 57 -4.66 -23.85 -1.51
CA PRO A 57 -5.45 -24.97 -1.04
C PRO A 57 -6.21 -24.67 0.26
N SER A 58 -5.58 -23.98 1.21
CA SER A 58 -6.18 -23.66 2.50
C SER A 58 -7.29 -22.60 2.39
N GLU A 59 -7.15 -21.68 1.45
CA GLU A 59 -8.15 -20.64 1.17
C GLU A 59 -9.38 -21.25 0.47
N ILE A 60 -9.16 -22.20 -0.43
CA ILE A 60 -10.24 -22.92 -1.12
C ILE A 60 -10.99 -23.82 -0.14
N GLU A 61 -10.29 -24.53 0.76
CA GLU A 61 -10.94 -25.37 1.79
C GLU A 61 -11.83 -24.59 2.75
N LYS A 62 -11.48 -23.33 3.06
CA LYS A 62 -12.20 -22.44 3.96
C LYS A 62 -13.29 -21.61 3.27
N GLY A 63 -13.40 -21.72 1.95
CA GLY A 63 -14.16 -20.78 1.11
C GLY A 63 -13.36 -19.54 0.77
N LEU A 64 -13.38 -19.15 -0.50
CA LEU A 64 -12.65 -17.99 -1.00
C LEU A 64 -13.26 -16.70 -0.49
N SER A 65 -12.45 -15.84 0.11
CA SER A 65 -12.92 -14.51 0.52
C SER A 65 -13.19 -13.61 -0.70
N PRO A 66 -14.17 -12.68 -0.61
CA PRO A 66 -14.42 -11.69 -1.67
C PRO A 66 -13.17 -10.89 -2.04
N ASP A 67 -12.33 -10.56 -1.05
CA ASP A 67 -11.09 -9.83 -1.27
C ASP A 67 -10.08 -10.63 -2.10
N LEU A 68 -9.93 -11.94 -1.81
CA LEU A 68 -9.05 -12.80 -2.60
C LEU A 68 -9.54 -12.95 -4.05
N LEU A 69 -10.84 -13.12 -4.26
CA LEU A 69 -11.42 -13.16 -5.61
C LEU A 69 -11.19 -11.85 -6.37
N LYS A 70 -11.38 -10.71 -5.71
CA LYS A 70 -11.10 -9.39 -6.30
C LYS A 70 -9.63 -9.21 -6.66
N ILE A 71 -8.71 -9.67 -5.81
CA ILE A 71 -7.27 -9.65 -6.09
C ILE A 71 -6.95 -10.55 -7.28
N MET A 72 -7.50 -11.77 -7.32
CA MET A 72 -7.32 -12.70 -8.45
C MET A 72 -7.78 -12.08 -9.76
N GLU A 73 -8.99 -11.53 -9.79
CA GLU A 73 -9.53 -10.86 -10.98
C GLU A 73 -8.63 -9.73 -11.46
N GLY A 74 -8.25 -8.82 -10.57
CA GLY A 74 -7.41 -7.68 -10.92
C GLY A 74 -6.02 -8.08 -11.39
N VAL A 75 -5.39 -9.05 -10.74
CA VAL A 75 -4.06 -9.53 -11.13
C VAL A 75 -4.12 -10.27 -12.48
N VAL A 76 -5.08 -11.18 -12.67
CA VAL A 76 -5.25 -11.91 -13.95
C VAL A 76 -5.50 -10.93 -15.09
N LYS A 77 -6.38 -9.96 -14.89
CA LYS A 77 -6.68 -8.90 -15.87
C LYS A 77 -5.41 -8.15 -16.34
N ARG A 78 -4.47 -7.90 -15.44
CA ARG A 78 -3.22 -7.18 -15.77
C ARG A 78 -2.16 -8.09 -16.37
N THR A 79 -1.94 -9.25 -15.80
CA THR A 79 -0.91 -10.20 -16.24
C THR A 79 -1.24 -10.83 -17.59
N ASP A 80 -2.53 -11.04 -17.91
CA ASP A 80 -2.99 -11.50 -19.24
C ASP A 80 -2.60 -10.51 -20.33
N PHE A 81 -2.74 -9.21 -20.08
CA PHE A 81 -2.34 -8.18 -21.03
C PHE A 81 -0.83 -8.11 -21.26
N ASP A 82 -0.05 -8.15 -20.18
CA ASP A 82 1.40 -8.03 -20.23
C ASP A 82 2.08 -9.33 -20.74
N GLY A 83 1.29 -10.36 -21.05
CA GLY A 83 1.78 -11.66 -21.54
C GLY A 83 2.62 -12.40 -20.50
N ILE A 84 2.33 -12.19 -19.21
CA ILE A 84 3.02 -12.83 -18.10
C ILE A 84 2.53 -14.26 -17.98
N LYS A 85 3.45 -15.22 -17.82
CA LYS A 85 3.14 -16.64 -17.73
C LYS A 85 2.28 -16.98 -16.51
N GLU A 86 1.52 -18.05 -16.62
CA GLU A 86 0.56 -18.53 -15.63
C GLU A 86 1.18 -18.73 -14.25
N GLU A 87 2.37 -19.34 -14.16
CA GLU A 87 3.06 -19.57 -12.88
C GLU A 87 3.40 -18.25 -12.18
N LYS A 88 3.88 -17.26 -12.94
CA LYS A 88 4.22 -15.94 -12.41
C LYS A 88 2.98 -15.17 -11.98
N THR A 89 1.86 -15.34 -12.70
CA THR A 89 0.57 -14.77 -12.32
C THR A 89 0.13 -15.24 -10.93
N VAL A 90 0.26 -16.54 -10.64
CA VAL A 90 -0.08 -17.09 -9.31
C VAL A 90 0.86 -16.59 -8.22
N GLU A 91 2.15 -16.47 -8.49
CA GLU A 91 3.11 -15.85 -7.56
C GLU A 91 2.73 -14.41 -7.22
N ILE A 92 2.29 -13.64 -8.23
CA ILE A 92 1.86 -12.24 -8.04
C ILE A 92 0.56 -12.17 -7.24
N ILE A 93 -0.42 -13.05 -7.52
CA ILE A 93 -1.65 -13.13 -6.71
C ILE A 93 -1.28 -13.38 -5.24
N ARG A 94 -0.38 -14.31 -4.97
CA ARG A 94 0.08 -14.63 -3.61
C ARG A 94 0.76 -13.42 -2.96
N LEU A 95 1.68 -12.76 -3.66
CA LEU A 95 2.39 -11.58 -3.17
C LEU A 95 1.42 -10.47 -2.74
N VAL A 96 0.45 -10.14 -3.60
CA VAL A 96 -0.55 -9.10 -3.34
C VAL A 96 -1.46 -9.48 -2.17
N TYR A 97 -1.92 -10.73 -2.14
CA TYR A 97 -2.79 -11.21 -1.08
C TYR A 97 -2.10 -11.24 0.28
N ASP A 98 -0.85 -11.69 0.34
CA ASP A 98 -0.09 -11.73 1.60
C ASP A 98 0.23 -10.32 2.11
N ALA A 99 0.54 -9.36 1.23
CA ALA A 99 0.72 -7.96 1.61
C ALA A 99 -0.61 -7.35 2.13
N PHE A 100 -1.73 -7.63 1.46
CA PHE A 100 -3.06 -7.22 1.88
C PHE A 100 -3.43 -7.80 3.25
N LYS A 101 -3.24 -9.11 3.48
CA LYS A 101 -3.46 -9.75 4.79
C LYS A 101 -2.60 -9.17 5.90
N LYS A 102 -1.42 -8.68 5.57
CA LYS A 102 -0.52 -7.98 6.50
C LYS A 102 -1.03 -6.58 6.84
N GLY A 103 -2.01 -6.06 6.11
CA GLY A 103 -2.66 -4.77 6.34
C GLY A 103 -2.26 -3.66 5.36
N ALA A 104 -1.60 -3.99 4.25
CA ALA A 104 -1.37 -3.01 3.20
C ALA A 104 -2.70 -2.67 2.49
N PRO A 105 -3.06 -1.39 2.30
CA PRO A 105 -4.28 -1.03 1.61
C PRO A 105 -4.20 -1.37 0.13
N LEU A 106 -5.21 -2.06 -0.40
CA LEU A 106 -5.20 -2.60 -1.76
C LEU A 106 -5.10 -1.52 -2.84
N GLU A 107 -5.68 -0.35 -2.61
CA GLU A 107 -5.62 0.80 -3.53
C GLU A 107 -4.20 1.33 -3.74
N TYR A 108 -3.35 1.28 -2.70
CA TYR A 108 -1.95 1.70 -2.80
C TYR A 108 -1.06 0.58 -3.34
N ILE A 109 -1.36 -0.69 -3.07
CA ILE A 109 -0.73 -1.82 -3.76
C ILE A 109 -0.96 -1.69 -5.27
N ASP A 110 -2.19 -1.33 -5.68
CA ASP A 110 -2.56 -1.16 -7.08
C ASP A 110 -1.72 -0.09 -7.79
N GLN A 111 -1.44 1.03 -7.12
CA GLN A 111 -0.62 2.11 -7.68
C GLN A 111 0.82 1.68 -8.01
N ILE A 112 1.42 0.82 -7.18
CA ILE A 112 2.80 0.35 -7.33
C ILE A 112 2.92 -1.07 -7.88
N PHE A 113 1.80 -1.67 -8.28
CA PHE A 113 1.71 -3.05 -8.70
C PHE A 113 2.75 -3.43 -9.77
N ASP A 114 2.87 -2.63 -10.83
CA ASP A 114 3.73 -2.95 -11.97
C ASP A 114 5.22 -2.88 -11.61
N VAL A 115 5.60 -1.93 -10.77
CA VAL A 115 6.96 -1.83 -10.25
C VAL A 115 7.25 -3.03 -9.35
N ALA A 116 6.31 -3.38 -8.48
CA ALA A 116 6.45 -4.47 -7.54
C ALA A 116 6.70 -5.80 -8.24
N TYR A 117 5.89 -6.16 -9.24
CA TYR A 117 6.07 -7.45 -9.92
C TYR A 117 7.28 -7.47 -10.86
N SER A 118 7.61 -6.37 -11.53
CA SER A 118 8.76 -6.28 -12.43
C SER A 118 10.10 -6.40 -11.71
N LYS A 119 10.17 -5.94 -10.46
CA LYS A 119 11.40 -5.94 -9.64
C LYS A 119 11.47 -7.11 -8.66
N SER A 120 10.52 -8.04 -8.66
CA SER A 120 10.49 -9.21 -7.77
C SER A 120 10.65 -8.83 -6.30
N VAL A 121 9.79 -7.96 -5.81
CA VAL A 121 9.80 -7.49 -4.41
C VAL A 121 9.28 -8.54 -3.43
N SER A 122 9.68 -8.42 -2.17
CA SER A 122 9.12 -9.22 -1.08
C SER A 122 7.77 -8.67 -0.60
N VAL A 123 7.01 -9.49 0.14
CA VAL A 123 5.76 -9.06 0.81
C VAL A 123 6.02 -7.85 1.71
N ASP A 124 7.14 -7.84 2.45
CA ASP A 124 7.50 -6.75 3.36
C ASP A 124 7.81 -5.44 2.62
N GLN A 125 8.49 -5.52 1.48
CA GLN A 125 8.76 -4.36 0.63
C GLN A 125 7.46 -3.79 0.04
N LEU A 126 6.58 -4.64 -0.48
CA LEU A 126 5.29 -4.22 -1.01
C LEU A 126 4.41 -3.58 0.09
N PHE A 127 4.38 -4.20 1.27
CA PHE A 127 3.68 -3.66 2.44
C PHE A 127 4.22 -2.28 2.86
N ALA A 128 5.53 -2.13 2.98
CA ALA A 128 6.15 -0.87 3.38
C ALA A 128 5.89 0.24 2.36
N ALA A 129 6.03 -0.05 1.07
CA ALA A 129 5.80 0.90 -0.02
C ALA A 129 4.34 1.34 -0.10
N ALA A 130 3.37 0.42 0.00
CA ALA A 130 1.95 0.75 -0.03
C ALA A 130 1.53 1.61 1.18
N ASN A 131 2.05 1.33 2.37
CA ASN A 131 1.78 2.16 3.55
C ASN A 131 2.49 3.52 3.47
N ALA A 132 3.67 3.61 2.86
CA ALA A 132 4.33 4.89 2.61
C ALA A 132 3.48 5.78 1.69
N LEU A 133 2.94 5.24 0.60
CA LEU A 133 2.00 5.96 -0.27
C LEU A 133 0.79 6.48 0.50
N LYS A 134 0.19 5.64 1.36
CA LYS A 134 -0.92 6.07 2.21
C LYS A 134 -0.53 7.21 3.15
N GLU A 135 0.63 7.10 3.83
CA GLU A 135 1.10 8.16 4.74
C GLU A 135 1.35 9.47 3.97
N PHE A 136 1.86 9.40 2.74
CA PHE A 136 2.08 10.57 1.88
C PHE A 136 0.76 11.18 1.38
N ASP A 137 -0.20 10.37 0.94
CA ASP A 137 -1.52 10.84 0.49
C ASP A 137 -2.27 11.59 1.63
N ASP A 138 -2.02 11.18 2.87
CA ASP A 138 -2.46 11.87 4.09
C ASP A 138 -1.59 13.10 4.45
N SER A 139 -0.67 13.57 3.59
CA SER A 139 0.30 14.65 3.88
C SER A 139 0.21 15.81 2.88
N ASP A 140 0.92 16.90 3.15
CA ASP A 140 1.05 18.04 2.22
C ASP A 140 2.25 17.87 1.25
N VAL A 141 2.86 16.69 1.17
CA VAL A 141 3.92 16.39 0.21
C VAL A 141 3.30 16.29 -1.18
N PRO A 142 3.78 17.06 -2.18
CA PRO A 142 3.27 16.97 -3.54
C PRO A 142 3.47 15.57 -4.14
N GLN A 143 2.46 15.11 -4.88
CA GLN A 143 2.38 13.73 -5.40
C GLN A 143 3.60 13.33 -6.24
N GLU A 144 4.10 14.22 -7.09
CA GLU A 144 5.28 13.97 -7.92
C GLU A 144 6.53 13.58 -7.14
N PHE A 145 6.65 14.03 -5.86
CA PHE A 145 7.82 13.69 -5.02
C PHE A 145 7.65 12.38 -4.28
N TYR A 146 6.49 12.11 -3.72
CA TYR A 146 6.33 10.89 -2.98
C TYR A 146 6.18 9.66 -3.88
N GLU A 147 5.63 9.80 -5.09
CA GLU A 147 5.60 8.72 -6.08
C GLU A 147 7.02 8.32 -6.48
N GLU A 148 7.90 9.30 -6.78
CA GLU A 148 9.31 9.05 -7.06
C GLU A 148 10.04 8.41 -5.87
N PHE A 149 9.79 8.89 -4.66
CA PHE A 149 10.38 8.36 -3.43
C PHE A 149 9.99 6.88 -3.22
N VAL A 150 8.71 6.55 -3.35
CA VAL A 150 8.22 5.18 -3.19
C VAL A 150 8.72 4.28 -4.32
N TYR A 151 8.75 4.79 -5.55
CA TYR A 151 9.33 4.07 -6.68
C TYR A 151 10.78 3.67 -6.41
N ARG A 152 11.62 4.63 -5.96
CA ARG A 152 13.02 4.38 -5.61
C ARG A 152 13.16 3.40 -4.45
N SER A 153 12.29 3.45 -3.45
CA SER A 153 12.34 2.50 -2.33
C SER A 153 12.21 1.05 -2.78
N ILE A 154 11.45 0.81 -3.85
CA ILE A 154 11.26 -0.51 -4.47
C ILE A 154 12.43 -0.82 -5.42
N GLU A 155 12.78 0.11 -6.31
CA GLU A 155 13.79 -0.10 -7.35
C GLU A 155 15.17 -0.35 -6.77
N ASP A 156 15.57 0.45 -5.80
CA ASP A 156 16.88 0.39 -5.13
C ASP A 156 16.88 -0.58 -3.94
N LYS A 157 15.75 -1.26 -3.69
CA LYS A 157 15.57 -2.28 -2.63
C LYS A 157 15.99 -1.78 -1.25
N TRP A 158 15.49 -0.61 -0.85
CA TRP A 158 15.78 -0.05 0.47
C TRP A 158 15.37 -1.01 1.60
N GLU A 159 16.06 -0.91 2.72
CA GLU A 159 15.68 -1.68 3.91
C GLU A 159 14.23 -1.39 4.31
N THR A 160 13.43 -2.41 4.43
CA THR A 160 11.98 -2.31 4.67
C THR A 160 11.65 -1.48 5.93
N ALA A 161 12.48 -1.59 6.97
CA ALA A 161 12.33 -0.84 8.21
C ALA A 161 12.65 0.65 8.05
N ALA A 162 13.46 1.03 7.06
CA ALA A 162 13.85 2.43 6.81
C ALA A 162 12.74 3.21 6.09
N VAL A 163 11.96 2.58 5.23
CA VAL A 163 10.94 3.26 4.41
C VAL A 163 9.95 4.08 5.24
N PRO A 164 9.32 3.56 6.31
CA PRO A 164 8.40 4.34 7.14
C PRO A 164 9.08 5.52 7.86
N LEU A 165 10.34 5.38 8.27
CA LEU A 165 11.09 6.44 8.96
C LEU A 165 11.42 7.58 8.02
N LEU A 166 11.91 7.25 6.82
CA LEU A 166 12.22 8.21 5.76
C LEU A 166 10.96 8.95 5.28
N THR A 167 9.85 8.21 5.10
CA THR A 167 8.54 8.76 4.75
C THR A 167 8.09 9.81 5.76
N ARG A 168 8.09 9.47 7.06
CA ARG A 168 7.70 10.40 8.13
C ARG A 168 8.64 11.58 8.25
N GLY A 169 9.91 11.39 7.98
CA GLY A 169 10.90 12.46 7.95
C GLY A 169 10.63 13.47 6.87
N LEU A 170 10.35 13.01 5.66
CA LEU A 170 9.99 13.89 4.54
C LEU A 170 8.69 14.65 4.84
N ILE A 171 7.64 13.97 5.30
CA ILE A 171 6.37 14.58 5.71
C ILE A 171 6.61 15.64 6.79
N TYR A 172 7.39 15.30 7.83
CA TYR A 172 7.70 16.23 8.90
C TYR A 172 8.39 17.49 8.40
N GLY A 173 9.38 17.38 7.52
CA GLY A 173 10.09 18.53 6.93
C GLY A 173 9.14 19.44 6.14
N VAL A 174 8.27 18.85 5.32
CA VAL A 174 7.29 19.58 4.50
C VAL A 174 6.22 20.24 5.36
N ASP A 175 5.67 19.55 6.33
CA ASP A 175 4.72 20.11 7.31
C ASP A 175 5.31 21.33 8.06
N ARG A 176 6.63 21.43 8.14
CA ARG A 176 7.37 22.56 8.75
C ARG A 176 7.68 23.67 7.75
N GLY A 177 7.20 23.56 6.52
CA GLY A 177 7.37 24.56 5.47
C GLY A 177 8.64 24.40 4.63
N LEU A 178 9.48 23.38 4.86
CA LEU A 178 10.65 23.13 4.05
C LEU A 178 10.26 22.69 2.63
N THR A 179 11.07 23.03 1.65
CA THR A 179 10.85 22.65 0.26
C THR A 179 10.96 21.13 0.10
N PRO A 180 9.89 20.44 -0.37
CA PRO A 180 9.84 18.97 -0.48
C PRO A 180 11.02 18.40 -1.28
N GLN A 181 11.37 19.02 -2.41
CA GLN A 181 12.48 18.63 -3.28
C GLN A 181 13.80 18.59 -2.54
N ARG A 182 14.06 19.61 -1.72
CA ARG A 182 15.34 19.72 -0.98
C ARG A 182 15.44 18.69 0.11
N VAL A 183 14.34 18.43 0.84
CA VAL A 183 14.32 17.39 1.87
C VAL A 183 14.49 16.01 1.22
N ALA A 184 13.73 15.72 0.17
CA ALA A 184 13.81 14.46 -0.56
C ALA A 184 15.21 14.25 -1.18
N LEU A 185 15.76 15.28 -1.84
CA LEU A 185 17.08 15.19 -2.45
C LEU A 185 18.19 14.97 -1.41
N SER A 186 18.12 15.65 -0.26
CA SER A 186 19.09 15.44 0.82
C SER A 186 19.06 14.01 1.35
N ILE A 187 17.85 13.47 1.58
CA ILE A 187 17.68 12.08 1.98
C ILE A 187 18.24 11.12 0.93
N MET A 188 17.95 11.35 -0.35
CA MET A 188 18.36 10.48 -1.44
C MET A 188 19.89 10.49 -1.66
N ILE A 189 20.54 11.64 -1.57
CA ILE A 189 22.01 11.73 -1.64
C ILE A 189 22.66 10.91 -0.53
N ASP A 190 22.15 10.99 0.68
CA ASP A 190 22.66 10.21 1.81
C ASP A 190 22.43 8.71 1.65
N LEU A 191 21.30 8.31 1.06
CA LEU A 191 21.01 6.90 0.73
C LEU A 191 21.96 6.37 -0.34
N GLU A 192 22.20 7.12 -1.42
CA GLU A 192 23.12 6.77 -2.49
C GLU A 192 24.57 6.64 -1.98
N ASN A 193 24.97 7.48 -1.02
CA ASN A 193 26.28 7.42 -0.36
C ASN A 193 26.39 6.29 0.69
N GLY A 194 25.35 5.47 0.87
CA GLY A 194 25.33 4.36 1.84
C GLY A 194 25.31 4.80 3.30
N GLU A 195 24.91 6.04 3.57
CA GLU A 195 24.84 6.58 4.94
C GLU A 195 23.77 5.89 5.80
N LEU A 196 22.75 5.27 5.18
CA LEU A 196 21.72 4.51 5.89
C LEU A 196 22.32 3.41 6.79
N LYS A 197 23.29 2.65 6.27
CA LYS A 197 23.96 1.59 7.02
C LYS A 197 24.85 2.10 8.14
N LYS A 198 25.37 3.33 7.99
CA LYS A 198 26.30 3.94 8.95
C LYS A 198 25.58 4.64 10.11
N LYS A 199 24.51 5.37 9.79
CA LYS A 199 23.83 6.29 10.73
C LYS A 199 22.44 5.81 11.16
N GLY A 200 21.81 4.93 10.37
CA GLY A 200 20.41 4.58 10.51
C GLY A 200 19.45 5.65 9.95
N ALA A 201 18.21 5.25 9.71
CA ALA A 201 17.21 6.10 9.05
C ALA A 201 16.82 7.33 9.87
N ASP A 202 16.71 7.21 11.19
CA ASP A 202 16.34 8.34 12.06
C ASP A 202 17.38 9.47 12.01
N GLN A 203 18.66 9.13 12.11
CA GLN A 203 19.73 10.13 12.07
C GLN A 203 19.87 10.75 10.69
N LEU A 204 19.70 9.96 9.62
CA LEU A 204 19.74 10.44 8.24
C LEU A 204 18.64 11.48 7.99
N VAL A 205 17.42 11.22 8.45
CA VAL A 205 16.30 12.17 8.37
C VAL A 205 16.58 13.45 9.15
N LEU A 206 17.09 13.32 10.38
CA LEU A 206 17.42 14.49 11.21
C LEU A 206 18.49 15.36 10.56
N ASP A 207 19.53 14.76 9.96
CA ASP A 207 20.60 15.46 9.27
C ASP A 207 20.05 16.19 8.01
N ALA A 208 19.20 15.53 7.21
CA ALA A 208 18.56 16.12 6.05
C ALA A 208 17.70 17.33 6.42
N ILE A 209 16.84 17.19 7.42
CA ILE A 209 15.97 18.27 7.91
C ILE A 209 16.82 19.45 8.42
N LYS A 210 17.87 19.16 9.20
CA LYS A 210 18.78 20.18 9.74
C LYS A 210 19.49 20.92 8.62
N LEU A 211 19.99 20.21 7.60
CA LEU A 211 20.64 20.81 6.43
C LEU A 211 19.69 21.75 5.70
N VAL A 212 18.49 21.27 5.33
CA VAL A 212 17.53 22.08 4.57
C VAL A 212 17.03 23.27 5.40
N ARG A 213 16.79 23.10 6.68
CA ARG A 213 16.46 24.20 7.60
C ARG A 213 17.54 25.29 7.63
N ASN A 214 18.81 24.90 7.59
CA ASN A 214 19.91 25.87 7.58
C ASN A 214 20.00 26.63 6.24
N ILE A 215 19.54 25.99 5.13
CA ILE A 215 19.50 26.62 3.80
C ILE A 215 18.29 27.54 3.63
N GLU A 216 17.15 27.17 4.25
CA GLU A 216 15.86 27.89 4.15
C GLU A 216 15.29 28.24 5.53
N PRO A 217 16.02 28.99 6.38
CA PRO A 217 15.59 29.26 7.75
C PRO A 217 14.27 30.04 7.82
N GLU A 218 13.98 30.88 6.83
CA GLU A 218 12.77 31.69 6.72
C GLU A 218 11.51 30.84 6.43
N LYS A 219 11.67 29.66 5.85
CA LYS A 219 10.56 28.74 5.58
C LYS A 219 10.19 27.88 6.77
N TRP A 220 11.08 27.79 7.77
CA TRP A 220 10.84 26.95 8.93
C TRP A 220 9.69 27.48 9.80
N ARG A 221 8.58 26.79 9.77
CA ARG A 221 7.38 27.12 10.54
C ARG A 221 7.41 26.47 11.92
N PRO A 222 7.26 27.22 13.01
CA PRO A 222 7.07 26.63 14.35
C PRO A 222 5.77 25.80 14.39
N LEU A 223 5.71 24.76 15.25
CA LEU A 223 4.48 23.98 15.44
C LEU A 223 3.36 24.89 15.94
N SER A 224 2.20 24.79 15.32
CA SER A 224 0.95 25.35 15.87
C SER A 224 0.62 24.68 17.21
N GLU A 225 -0.24 25.31 18.00
CA GLU A 225 -0.65 24.72 19.30
C GLU A 225 -1.37 23.37 19.11
N ALA A 226 -2.17 23.23 18.05
CA ALA A 226 -2.81 21.94 17.70
C ALA A 226 -1.77 20.84 17.37
N GLU A 227 -0.73 21.17 16.60
CA GLU A 227 0.36 20.23 16.27
C GLU A 227 1.20 19.85 17.50
N LYS A 228 1.45 20.79 18.40
CA LYS A 228 2.10 20.50 19.69
C LYS A 228 1.25 19.55 20.53
N ALA A 229 -0.06 19.80 20.60
CA ALA A 229 -1.00 18.95 21.31
C ALA A 229 -1.03 17.53 20.73
N LEU A 230 -1.08 17.38 19.39
CA LEU A 230 -1.03 16.09 18.73
C LEU A 230 0.29 15.34 18.98
N ALA A 231 1.42 16.05 18.93
CA ALA A 231 2.72 15.48 19.27
C ALA A 231 2.77 14.98 20.72
N ALA A 232 2.25 15.77 21.67
CA ALA A 232 2.17 15.38 23.07
C ALA A 232 1.28 14.13 23.28
N ARG A 233 0.14 14.03 22.58
CA ARG A 233 -0.73 12.84 22.60
C ARG A 233 -0.03 11.60 22.08
N ARG A 234 0.74 11.72 21.00
CA ARG A 234 1.54 10.60 20.45
C ARG A 234 2.61 10.12 21.43
N VAL A 235 3.30 11.05 22.09
CA VAL A 235 4.28 10.71 23.14
C VAL A 235 3.59 9.97 24.28
N LYS A 236 2.46 10.51 24.78
CA LYS A 236 1.69 9.88 25.85
C LYS A 236 1.20 8.47 25.48
N LYS A 237 0.77 8.27 24.22
CA LYS A 237 0.42 6.93 23.71
C LYS A 237 1.59 5.97 23.83
N ILE A 238 2.78 6.36 23.38
CA ILE A 238 4.00 5.52 23.44
C ILE A 238 4.34 5.17 24.90
N GLU A 239 4.20 6.11 25.82
CA GLU A 239 4.41 5.87 27.25
C GLU A 239 3.41 4.85 27.82
N LEU A 240 2.13 5.00 27.49
CA LEU A 240 1.08 4.05 27.88
C LEU A 240 1.33 2.63 27.31
N GLU A 241 1.77 2.53 26.05
CA GLU A 241 2.13 1.24 25.44
C GLU A 241 3.33 0.58 26.16
N LYS A 242 4.33 1.37 26.58
CA LYS A 242 5.44 0.86 27.41
C LYS A 242 4.95 0.39 28.78
N MET A 243 4.08 1.17 29.43
CA MET A 243 3.47 0.79 30.69
C MET A 243 2.69 -0.51 30.57
N LYS A 244 1.85 -0.64 29.52
CA LYS A 244 1.09 -1.87 29.24
C LYS A 244 2.01 -3.09 29.16
N ARG A 245 3.07 -3.03 28.35
CA ARG A 245 4.05 -4.13 28.21
C ARG A 245 4.69 -4.50 29.54
N THR A 246 4.99 -3.51 30.39
CA THR A 246 5.58 -3.74 31.70
C THR A 246 4.59 -4.46 32.63
N VAL A 247 3.33 -4.04 32.66
CA VAL A 247 2.27 -4.65 33.45
C VAL A 247 1.98 -6.08 32.98
N ASP A 248 1.89 -6.28 31.64
CA ASP A 248 1.71 -7.61 31.03
C ASP A 248 2.81 -8.58 31.45
N THR A 249 4.07 -8.12 31.44
CA THR A 249 5.22 -8.92 31.87
C THR A 249 5.15 -9.27 33.36
N LYS A 250 4.86 -8.28 34.22
CA LYS A 250 4.71 -8.52 35.67
C LYS A 250 3.60 -9.49 35.99
N LYS A 251 2.44 -9.36 35.32
CA LYS A 251 1.32 -10.26 35.46
C LYS A 251 1.68 -11.70 35.05
N ALA A 252 2.33 -11.87 33.88
CA ALA A 252 2.76 -13.17 33.40
C ALA A 252 3.73 -13.86 34.38
N VAL A 253 4.66 -13.12 34.98
CA VAL A 253 5.55 -13.64 36.01
C VAL A 253 4.76 -14.15 37.24
N LYS A 254 3.77 -13.37 37.71
CA LYS A 254 2.95 -13.75 38.87
C LYS A 254 2.05 -14.94 38.58
N GLU A 255 1.50 -15.06 37.38
CA GLU A 255 0.75 -16.22 36.94
C GLU A 255 1.63 -17.48 36.90
N MET A 256 2.88 -17.36 36.47
CA MET A 256 3.83 -18.46 36.49
C MET A 256 4.20 -18.87 37.93
N GLU A 257 4.44 -17.91 38.83
CA GLU A 257 4.72 -18.18 40.26
C GLU A 257 3.52 -18.86 40.94
N LYS A 258 2.30 -18.41 40.62
CA LYS A 258 1.07 -19.04 41.09
C LYS A 258 0.95 -20.50 40.65
N ARG A 259 1.16 -20.78 39.34
CA ARG A 259 1.13 -22.16 38.80
C ARG A 259 2.15 -23.07 39.49
N LYS A 260 3.39 -22.60 39.69
CA LYS A 260 4.40 -23.36 40.42
C LYS A 260 3.99 -23.69 41.84
N ALA A 261 3.38 -22.72 42.54
CA ALA A 261 2.88 -22.93 43.91
C ALA A 261 1.68 -23.89 43.94
N GLU A 262 0.80 -23.88 42.93
CA GLU A 262 -0.29 -24.83 42.78
C GLU A 262 0.21 -26.28 42.55
N GLU A 263 1.22 -26.41 41.67
CA GLU A 263 1.88 -27.72 41.44
C GLU A 263 2.57 -28.26 42.72
N GLU A 264 3.24 -27.38 43.44
CA GLU A 264 3.89 -27.74 44.70
C GLU A 264 2.88 -28.13 45.77
N LEU A 265 1.75 -27.41 45.86
CA LEU A 265 0.65 -27.77 46.75
C LEU A 265 0.04 -29.10 46.39
N LYS A 266 -0.12 -29.39 45.07
CA LYS A 266 -0.59 -30.66 44.61
C LYS A 266 0.33 -31.82 45.03
N LYS A 267 1.64 -31.67 44.83
CA LYS A 267 2.66 -32.65 45.27
C LYS A 267 2.60 -32.89 46.76
N ILE A 268 2.47 -31.85 47.60
CA ILE A 268 2.32 -31.97 49.02
C ILE A 268 1.10 -32.78 49.41
N ARG A 269 -0.03 -32.63 48.71
CA ARG A 269 -1.25 -33.40 48.98
C ARG A 269 -1.13 -34.85 48.52
N GLU A 270 -0.43 -35.11 47.44
CA GLU A 270 -0.23 -36.47 46.90
C GLU A 270 0.78 -37.30 47.69
N THR A 271 1.84 -36.66 48.23
CA THR A 271 2.90 -37.32 49.00
C THR A 271 2.61 -37.35 50.49
N GLY A 272 1.47 -36.81 50.95
CA GLY A 272 1.11 -36.62 52.35
C GLY A 272 0.88 -37.88 53.18
N ASP A 273 0.93 -39.09 52.60
CA ASP A 273 0.70 -40.33 53.26
C ASP A 273 1.99 -41.08 53.68
N GLU A 274 3.16 -40.54 53.32
CA GLU A 274 4.45 -41.19 53.65
C GLU A 274 5.20 -40.45 54.77
N GLY A 275 4.81 -40.70 55.99
CA GLY A 275 5.71 -40.56 57.18
C GLY A 275 5.81 -39.17 57.82
N ARG A 276 5.02 -38.15 57.45
CA ARG A 276 4.94 -36.84 58.15
C ARG A 276 3.79 -36.79 59.12
N ARG A 277 4.03 -36.15 60.33
CA ARG A 277 2.97 -35.94 61.31
C ARG A 277 1.89 -35.04 60.76
N GLN A 278 0.60 -35.40 60.92
CA GLN A 278 -0.58 -34.71 60.39
C GLN A 278 -0.63 -33.20 60.69
N PRO A 279 -0.18 -32.68 61.87
CA PRO A 279 -0.16 -31.24 62.18
C PRO A 279 0.83 -30.42 61.31
N ASP A 280 1.96 -31.01 60.94
CA ASP A 280 2.97 -30.34 60.11
C ASP A 280 2.52 -30.18 58.67
N MET A 281 1.79 -31.18 58.17
CA MET A 281 1.17 -31.14 56.83
C MET A 281 0.09 -30.06 56.73
N GLU A 282 -0.81 -29.97 57.71
CA GLU A 282 -1.83 -28.93 57.74
C GLU A 282 -1.24 -27.52 57.78
N ARG A 283 -0.15 -27.32 58.51
CA ARG A 283 0.56 -26.05 58.62
C ARG A 283 1.19 -25.65 57.27
N LEU A 284 1.78 -26.61 56.53
CA LEU A 284 2.35 -26.44 55.24
C LEU A 284 1.31 -26.06 54.18
N ILE A 285 0.19 -26.82 54.14
CA ILE A 285 -0.95 -26.56 53.24
C ILE A 285 -1.55 -25.17 53.51
N LYS A 286 -1.73 -24.79 54.79
CA LYS A 286 -2.23 -23.48 55.21
C LYS A 286 -1.29 -22.35 54.74
N GLY A 287 0.02 -22.52 54.87
CA GLY A 287 1.02 -21.56 54.38
C GLY A 287 0.99 -21.39 52.87
N MET A 288 0.85 -22.49 52.15
CA MET A 288 0.81 -22.47 50.68
C MET A 288 -0.49 -21.84 50.16
N ASN A 289 -1.61 -22.13 50.77
CA ASN A 289 -2.88 -21.47 50.44
C ASN A 289 -2.86 -19.98 50.69
N ALA A 290 -2.20 -19.53 51.80
CA ALA A 290 -2.00 -18.10 52.03
C ALA A 290 -1.15 -17.44 50.97
N LYS A 291 -0.06 -18.08 50.53
CA LYS A 291 0.80 -17.62 49.42
C LYS A 291 0.03 -17.53 48.08
N LEU A 292 -0.80 -18.52 47.75
CA LEU A 292 -1.65 -18.51 46.58
C LEU A 292 -2.65 -17.36 46.59
N LYS A 293 -3.24 -17.05 47.75
CA LYS A 293 -4.16 -15.92 47.90
C LYS A 293 -3.46 -14.57 47.64
N VAL A 294 -2.20 -14.43 48.09
CA VAL A 294 -1.38 -13.24 47.79
C VAL A 294 -1.16 -13.11 46.27
N TYR A 295 -0.71 -14.15 45.59
CA TYR A 295 -0.52 -14.13 44.14
C TYR A 295 -1.80 -13.77 43.37
N GLN A 296 -2.92 -14.31 43.82
CA GLN A 296 -4.23 -14.03 43.21
C GLN A 296 -4.63 -12.55 43.40
N GLY A 297 -4.32 -11.93 44.54
CA GLY A 297 -4.52 -10.51 44.76
C GLY A 297 -3.63 -9.63 43.89
N GLU A 298 -2.34 -9.98 43.75
CA GLU A 298 -1.41 -9.25 42.88
C GLU A 298 -1.83 -9.32 41.42
N ILE A 299 -2.24 -10.52 40.90
CA ILE A 299 -2.74 -10.72 39.53
C ILE A 299 -3.98 -9.85 39.29
N LEU A 300 -4.90 -9.80 40.25
CA LEU A 300 -6.11 -8.97 40.13
C LEU A 300 -5.77 -7.49 40.05
N ASN A 301 -4.76 -7.03 40.81
CA ASN A 301 -4.29 -5.64 40.75
C ASN A 301 -3.69 -5.32 39.38
N TYR A 302 -2.86 -6.20 38.80
CA TYR A 302 -2.35 -6.02 37.45
C TYR A 302 -3.46 -6.02 36.39
N GLN A 303 -4.52 -6.84 36.55
CA GLN A 303 -5.67 -6.82 35.67
C GLN A 303 -6.41 -5.48 35.70
N LYS A 304 -6.58 -4.87 36.87
CA LYS A 304 -7.17 -3.53 36.99
C LYS A 304 -6.30 -2.48 36.32
N GLU A 305 -4.99 -2.51 36.58
CA GLU A 305 -4.04 -1.58 35.94
C GLU A 305 -4.03 -1.71 34.41
N GLN A 306 -4.16 -2.94 33.85
CA GLN A 306 -4.32 -3.18 32.43
C GLN A 306 -5.57 -2.50 31.87
N ILE A 307 -6.71 -2.62 32.56
CA ILE A 307 -7.99 -2.01 32.14
C ILE A 307 -7.85 -0.48 32.08
N ASP A 308 -7.24 0.11 33.11
CA ASP A 308 -7.05 1.57 33.18
C ASP A 308 -6.13 2.08 32.05
N ILE A 309 -5.04 1.35 31.77
CA ILE A 309 -4.12 1.69 30.68
C ILE A 309 -4.81 1.52 29.31
N GLU A 310 -5.60 0.47 29.11
CA GLU A 310 -6.37 0.25 27.87
C GLU A 310 -7.40 1.34 27.64
N ALA A 311 -8.10 1.76 28.68
CA ALA A 311 -9.04 2.87 28.59
C ALA A 311 -8.32 4.18 28.19
N ALA A 312 -7.17 4.47 28.82
CA ALA A 312 -6.37 5.64 28.48
C ALA A 312 -5.82 5.58 27.03
N LEU A 313 -5.39 4.40 26.56
CA LEU A 313 -4.94 4.18 25.17
C LEU A 313 -6.07 4.40 24.16
N ASN A 314 -7.27 3.92 24.46
CA ASN A 314 -8.43 4.10 23.59
C ASN A 314 -8.78 5.59 23.42
N ILE A 315 -8.75 6.38 24.50
CA ILE A 315 -8.97 7.82 24.44
C ILE A 315 -7.92 8.48 23.53
N GLN A 316 -6.62 8.19 23.71
CA GLN A 316 -5.58 8.77 22.88
C GLN A 316 -5.72 8.37 21.40
N ASN A 317 -6.06 7.12 21.11
CA ASN A 317 -6.28 6.63 19.75
C ASN A 317 -7.46 7.33 19.07
N GLU A 318 -8.60 7.48 19.77
CA GLU A 318 -9.77 8.18 19.24
C GLU A 318 -9.48 9.64 18.92
N GLU A 319 -8.78 10.35 19.79
CA GLU A 319 -8.42 11.74 19.58
C GLU A 319 -7.46 11.90 18.40
N ILE A 320 -6.43 11.05 18.29
CA ILE A 320 -5.51 11.03 17.15
C ILE A 320 -6.25 10.76 15.83
N GLU A 321 -7.18 9.80 15.82
CA GLU A 321 -7.95 9.46 14.62
C GLU A 321 -8.96 10.58 14.24
N ARG A 322 -9.56 11.28 15.21
CA ARG A 322 -10.41 12.45 14.93
C ARG A 322 -9.61 13.56 14.26
N GLU A 323 -8.41 13.86 14.77
CA GLU A 323 -7.56 14.90 14.17
C GLU A 323 -7.09 14.52 12.77
N LYS A 324 -6.72 13.25 12.54
CA LYS A 324 -6.36 12.76 11.20
C LYS A 324 -7.52 12.92 10.21
N LYS A 325 -8.74 12.51 10.60
CA LYS A 325 -9.94 12.65 9.78
C LYS A 325 -10.26 14.11 9.47
N GLN A 326 -10.07 15.01 10.43
CA GLN A 326 -10.28 16.42 10.19
C GLN A 326 -9.27 16.97 9.18
N LYS A 327 -7.98 16.71 9.35
CA LYS A 327 -6.94 17.13 8.40
C LYS A 327 -7.15 16.54 7.00
N ALA A 328 -7.55 15.26 6.91
CA ALA A 328 -7.86 14.63 5.63
C ALA A 328 -9.02 15.36 4.91
N ARG A 329 -10.09 15.71 5.61
CA ARG A 329 -11.20 16.50 5.04
C ARG A 329 -10.76 17.89 4.57
N GLU A 330 -9.96 18.59 5.38
CA GLU A 330 -9.44 19.91 5.01
C GLU A 330 -8.58 19.86 3.74
N ARG A 331 -7.75 18.81 3.59
CA ARG A 331 -6.94 18.56 2.39
C ARG A 331 -7.83 18.22 1.18
N GLU A 332 -8.79 17.34 1.36
CA GLU A 332 -9.73 16.96 0.31
C GLU A 332 -10.52 18.17 -0.19
N ASP A 333 -11.00 19.02 0.72
CA ASP A 333 -11.70 20.26 0.37
C ASP A 333 -10.79 21.25 -0.38
N LYS A 334 -9.52 21.36 0.03
CA LYS A 334 -8.52 22.18 -0.66
C LYS A 334 -8.27 21.65 -2.06
N ARG A 335 -8.01 20.36 -2.19
CA ARG A 335 -7.77 19.67 -3.46
C ARG A 335 -8.97 19.79 -4.40
N ARG A 336 -10.18 19.62 -3.89
CA ARG A 336 -11.41 19.81 -4.65
C ARG A 336 -11.53 21.23 -5.21
N LYS A 337 -11.27 22.26 -4.40
CA LYS A 337 -11.28 23.66 -4.86
C LYS A 337 -10.22 23.92 -5.95
N GLU A 338 -9.05 23.30 -5.87
CA GLU A 338 -8.00 23.39 -6.89
C GLU A 338 -8.46 22.74 -8.21
N ILE A 339 -9.08 21.55 -8.14
CA ILE A 339 -9.63 20.85 -9.32
C ILE A 339 -10.78 21.67 -9.94
N ASP A 340 -11.70 22.18 -9.13
CA ASP A 340 -12.79 23.02 -9.61
C ASP A 340 -12.28 24.31 -10.29
N ALA A 341 -11.22 24.91 -9.75
CA ALA A 341 -10.56 26.07 -10.36
C ALA A 341 -9.87 25.73 -11.69
N MET A 342 -9.24 24.54 -11.79
CA MET A 342 -8.65 24.05 -13.05
C MET A 342 -9.75 23.76 -14.08
N ALA A 343 -10.83 23.08 -13.68
CA ALA A 343 -12.00 22.81 -14.53
C ALA A 343 -12.61 24.08 -15.08
N TRP A 344 -12.78 25.11 -14.24
CA TRP A 344 -13.30 26.41 -14.67
C TRP A 344 -12.38 27.08 -15.69
N ARG A 345 -11.07 27.13 -15.45
CA ARG A 345 -10.09 27.68 -16.41
C ARG A 345 -10.08 26.93 -17.73
N ALA A 346 -10.11 25.59 -17.68
CA ALA A 346 -10.19 24.76 -18.86
C ALA A 346 -11.46 25.03 -19.69
N ALA A 347 -12.62 25.14 -19.04
CA ALA A 347 -13.88 25.48 -19.71
C ALA A 347 -13.86 26.90 -20.31
N GLU A 348 -13.25 27.87 -19.67
CA GLU A 348 -13.12 29.23 -20.18
C GLU A 348 -12.19 29.28 -21.40
N GLN A 349 -11.04 28.61 -21.35
CA GLN A 349 -10.09 28.51 -22.45
C GLN A 349 -10.64 27.67 -23.62
N GLY A 350 -11.34 26.57 -23.32
CA GLY A 350 -11.99 25.74 -24.34
C GLY A 350 -13.10 26.47 -25.11
N ARG A 351 -13.80 27.42 -24.49
CA ARG A 351 -14.78 28.26 -25.18
C ARG A 351 -14.16 29.32 -26.10
N SER A 352 -12.92 29.70 -25.86
CA SER A 352 -12.23 30.77 -26.59
C SER A 352 -11.18 30.28 -27.59
N GLY A 353 -10.78 28.98 -27.52
CA GLY A 353 -9.69 28.42 -28.29
C GLY A 353 -10.12 27.22 -29.14
N ASN A 354 -9.71 27.18 -30.42
CA ASN A 354 -9.72 25.97 -31.21
C ASN A 354 -8.50 25.13 -30.86
N LEU A 355 -8.69 23.82 -30.62
CA LEU A 355 -7.60 22.86 -30.51
C LEU A 355 -6.76 22.89 -31.81
N ASP A 356 -5.50 23.17 -31.69
CA ASP A 356 -4.53 23.02 -32.79
C ASP A 356 -4.12 21.54 -32.89
N THR A 357 -4.81 20.79 -33.77
CA THR A 357 -4.57 19.37 -33.98
C THR A 357 -3.20 19.04 -34.53
N ASP A 358 -2.59 19.93 -35.34
CA ASP A 358 -1.26 19.73 -35.89
C ASP A 358 -0.22 19.89 -34.78
N ARG A 359 -0.38 20.91 -33.94
CA ARG A 359 0.46 21.12 -32.75
C ARG A 359 0.27 19.97 -31.75
N LEU A 360 -0.98 19.51 -31.51
CA LEU A 360 -1.24 18.37 -30.65
C LEU A 360 -0.48 17.12 -31.12
N ASN A 361 -0.62 16.78 -32.42
CA ASN A 361 0.06 15.63 -33.01
C ASN A 361 1.58 15.78 -32.96
N SER A 362 2.11 16.95 -33.28
CA SER A 362 3.55 17.23 -33.21
C SER A 362 4.11 17.11 -31.79
N THR A 363 3.33 17.52 -30.79
CA THR A 363 3.69 17.35 -29.39
C THR A 363 3.69 15.87 -29.01
N ILE A 364 2.66 15.11 -29.35
CA ILE A 364 2.59 13.68 -29.09
C ILE A 364 3.80 12.95 -29.69
N GLU A 365 4.15 13.24 -30.94
CA GLU A 365 5.29 12.60 -31.63
C GLU A 365 6.62 12.82 -30.92
N ARG A 366 6.84 13.98 -30.29
CA ARG A 366 8.06 14.26 -29.51
C ARG A 366 8.21 13.36 -28.28
N TYR A 367 7.09 12.87 -27.74
CA TYR A 367 7.08 12.00 -26.57
C TYR A 367 7.10 10.50 -26.91
N ILE A 368 6.83 10.09 -28.17
CA ILE A 368 6.82 8.68 -28.57
C ILE A 368 8.15 8.02 -28.23
N GLY A 369 8.11 6.87 -27.58
CA GLY A 369 9.27 6.09 -27.17
C GLY A 369 9.86 6.44 -25.80
N ILE A 370 9.42 7.54 -25.15
CA ILE A 370 9.83 7.80 -23.77
C ILE A 370 9.37 6.65 -22.87
N PRO A 371 10.24 6.07 -22.03
CA PRO A 371 9.89 4.96 -21.17
C PRO A 371 8.76 5.31 -20.20
N TYR A 372 7.93 4.33 -19.86
CA TYR A 372 6.99 4.49 -18.77
C TYR A 372 7.72 4.50 -17.43
N ARG A 373 7.36 5.44 -16.57
CA ARG A 373 7.81 5.48 -15.17
C ARG A 373 6.66 5.95 -14.29
N PHE A 374 6.26 5.16 -13.32
CA PHE A 374 5.23 5.55 -12.35
C PHE A 374 5.68 6.83 -11.61
N GLY A 375 4.79 7.83 -11.52
CA GLY A 375 5.11 9.14 -10.93
C GLY A 375 6.06 10.00 -11.74
N GLY A 376 6.64 9.48 -12.83
CA GLY A 376 7.59 10.20 -13.68
C GLY A 376 6.93 11.33 -14.47
N ASP A 377 7.67 12.44 -14.61
CA ASP A 377 7.30 13.61 -15.43
C ASP A 377 8.55 14.19 -16.12
N SER A 378 9.30 13.36 -16.81
CA SER A 378 10.53 13.76 -17.51
C SER A 378 10.76 12.92 -18.77
N GLU A 379 11.77 13.31 -19.56
CA GLU A 379 12.23 12.54 -20.73
C GLU A 379 12.89 11.21 -20.35
N ASN A 380 13.34 11.06 -19.10
CA ASN A 380 13.89 9.80 -18.60
C ASN A 380 12.82 8.80 -18.15
N GLY A 381 11.55 9.22 -18.16
CA GLY A 381 10.39 8.39 -17.84
C GLY A 381 9.18 9.23 -17.49
N ILE A 382 8.01 8.83 -18.00
CA ILE A 382 6.76 9.56 -17.87
C ILE A 382 5.61 8.58 -17.61
N ASP A 383 4.66 8.96 -16.70
CA ASP A 383 3.42 8.21 -16.57
C ASP A 383 2.31 8.72 -17.49
N CYS A 384 1.17 8.02 -17.50
CA CYS A 384 0.05 8.31 -18.40
C CYS A 384 -0.54 9.71 -18.20
N SER A 385 -0.71 10.13 -16.96
CA SER A 385 -1.31 11.43 -16.61
C SER A 385 -0.32 12.60 -16.75
N ALA A 386 0.95 12.38 -16.49
CA ALA A 386 1.98 13.37 -16.78
C ALA A 386 2.16 13.57 -18.29
N PHE A 387 2.09 12.50 -19.10
CA PHE A 387 2.11 12.59 -20.55
C PHE A 387 0.96 13.46 -21.08
N THR A 388 -0.29 13.16 -20.72
CA THR A 388 -1.46 13.97 -21.13
C THR A 388 -1.35 15.42 -20.66
N ARG A 389 -0.90 15.63 -19.42
CA ARG A 389 -0.67 16.96 -18.86
C ARG A 389 0.33 17.77 -19.69
N ARG A 390 1.43 17.18 -20.12
CA ARG A 390 2.41 17.83 -20.98
C ARG A 390 1.88 18.15 -22.37
N VAL A 391 1.14 17.22 -22.97
CA VAL A 391 0.48 17.44 -24.26
C VAL A 391 -0.47 18.63 -24.19
N TYR A 392 -1.26 18.72 -23.14
CA TYR A 392 -2.22 19.81 -22.95
C TYR A 392 -1.56 21.15 -22.57
N ARG A 393 -0.48 21.11 -21.80
CA ARG A 393 0.30 22.31 -21.47
C ARG A 393 0.87 22.99 -22.72
N ASP A 394 1.28 22.22 -23.72
CA ASP A 394 1.70 22.76 -25.01
C ASP A 394 0.54 23.41 -25.79
N GLN A 395 -0.72 23.05 -25.49
CA GLN A 395 -1.91 23.73 -25.98
C GLN A 395 -2.34 24.93 -25.12
N GLY A 396 -1.59 25.23 -24.06
CA GLY A 396 -1.88 26.32 -23.11
C GLY A 396 -2.82 25.95 -21.98
N LEU A 397 -3.16 24.65 -21.82
CA LEU A 397 -4.03 24.14 -20.78
C LEU A 397 -3.26 23.32 -19.72
N GLU A 398 -3.51 23.63 -18.44
CA GLU A 398 -2.94 22.85 -17.33
C GLU A 398 -3.97 21.82 -16.85
N LEU A 399 -3.59 20.54 -16.88
CA LEU A 399 -4.40 19.44 -16.37
C LEU A 399 -3.96 19.08 -14.94
N PRO A 400 -4.87 18.50 -14.13
CA PRO A 400 -4.53 17.89 -12.85
C PRO A 400 -3.49 16.78 -12.98
N ARG A 401 -2.81 16.46 -11.86
CA ARG A 401 -1.70 15.51 -11.87
C ARG A 401 -2.13 14.07 -12.14
N THR A 402 -3.28 13.64 -11.64
CA THR A 402 -3.70 12.24 -11.72
C THR A 402 -4.76 12.00 -12.79
N SER A 403 -4.79 10.78 -13.35
CA SER A 403 -5.84 10.36 -14.29
C SER A 403 -7.25 10.46 -13.71
N ARG A 404 -7.44 10.20 -12.43
CA ARG A 404 -8.73 10.33 -11.73
C ARG A 404 -9.21 11.78 -11.68
N GLU A 405 -8.31 12.71 -11.36
CA GLU A 405 -8.61 14.14 -11.33
C GLU A 405 -8.84 14.69 -12.74
N GLN A 406 -8.04 14.23 -13.73
CA GLN A 406 -8.26 14.60 -15.14
C GLN A 406 -9.63 14.13 -15.63
N ALA A 407 -10.14 12.99 -15.15
CA ALA A 407 -11.49 12.53 -15.47
C ALA A 407 -12.62 13.34 -14.82
N ALA A 408 -12.30 14.20 -13.87
CA ALA A 408 -13.28 15.08 -13.22
C ALA A 408 -13.50 16.39 -13.98
N ILE A 409 -12.70 16.69 -15.02
CA ILE A 409 -12.81 17.94 -15.79
C ILE A 409 -13.24 17.68 -17.23
N GLY A 410 -13.85 18.71 -17.85
CA GLY A 410 -14.35 18.67 -19.22
C GLY A 410 -15.72 18.00 -19.39
N ASP A 411 -16.24 18.05 -20.59
CA ASP A 411 -17.55 17.50 -20.95
C ASP A 411 -17.45 16.04 -21.34
N SER A 412 -18.38 15.22 -20.85
CA SER A 412 -18.43 13.79 -21.17
C SER A 412 -18.71 13.56 -22.67
N VAL A 413 -17.93 12.69 -23.31
CA VAL A 413 -18.02 12.33 -24.72
C VAL A 413 -18.47 10.88 -24.86
N ASN A 414 -19.43 10.63 -25.77
CA ASN A 414 -19.89 9.28 -26.09
C ASN A 414 -18.88 8.53 -26.99
N ASP A 415 -18.82 7.21 -26.89
CA ASP A 415 -17.85 6.32 -27.56
C ASP A 415 -17.81 6.46 -29.10
N ASN A 416 -18.90 6.92 -29.71
CA ASN A 416 -19.00 7.08 -31.17
C ASN A 416 -18.70 8.52 -31.68
N SER A 417 -18.32 9.42 -30.79
CA SER A 417 -18.14 10.85 -31.12
C SER A 417 -16.78 11.43 -30.70
N PHE A 418 -15.78 10.56 -30.54
CA PHE A 418 -14.42 10.97 -30.21
C PHE A 418 -13.83 11.91 -31.28
N GLN A 419 -13.17 12.95 -30.82
CA GLN A 419 -12.46 13.92 -31.64
C GLN A 419 -11.00 14.05 -31.16
N PRO A 420 -10.06 14.43 -32.04
CA PRO A 420 -8.70 14.70 -31.64
C PRO A 420 -8.63 15.62 -30.41
N GLY A 421 -7.83 15.23 -29.43
CA GLY A 421 -7.72 15.97 -28.16
C GLY A 421 -8.64 15.44 -27.06
N ASP A 422 -9.62 14.58 -27.32
CA ASP A 422 -10.41 13.99 -26.24
C ASP A 422 -9.52 13.18 -25.31
N LEU A 423 -9.68 13.33 -23.99
CA LEU A 423 -9.05 12.45 -23.01
C LEU A 423 -9.85 11.17 -22.87
N ILE A 424 -9.19 10.02 -23.00
CA ILE A 424 -9.81 8.71 -22.89
C ILE A 424 -9.30 8.00 -21.64
N PHE A 425 -10.23 7.55 -20.79
CA PHE A 425 -9.94 6.99 -19.48
C PHE A 425 -10.30 5.51 -19.42
N PHE A 426 -9.39 4.73 -18.81
CA PHE A 426 -9.51 3.29 -18.70
C PHE A 426 -9.39 2.82 -17.24
N ASP A 427 -10.10 1.74 -16.94
CA ASP A 427 -9.91 0.97 -15.72
C ASP A 427 -8.89 -0.14 -15.94
N MET A 428 -7.66 0.11 -15.49
CA MET A 428 -6.57 -0.86 -15.51
C MET A 428 -6.19 -1.30 -14.07
N SER A 429 -7.04 -0.98 -13.09
CA SER A 429 -6.76 -1.20 -11.67
C SER A 429 -7.20 -2.58 -11.20
N ILE A 430 -6.59 -3.05 -10.09
CA ILE A 430 -7.03 -4.24 -9.35
C ILE A 430 -8.31 -3.93 -8.58
N THR A 431 -8.46 -2.68 -8.12
CA THR A 431 -9.54 -2.26 -7.24
C THR A 431 -10.80 -1.80 -7.96
N GLY A 432 -10.70 -1.59 -9.28
CA GLY A 432 -11.73 -0.94 -10.09
C GLY A 432 -11.64 0.59 -10.06
N GLY A 433 -12.01 1.22 -11.17
CA GLY A 433 -11.99 2.66 -11.33
C GLY A 433 -10.90 3.18 -12.27
N ILE A 434 -10.95 4.48 -12.58
CA ILE A 434 -10.02 5.10 -13.52
C ILE A 434 -8.60 5.06 -12.96
N SER A 435 -7.70 4.46 -13.76
CA SER A 435 -6.28 4.32 -13.41
C SER A 435 -5.33 4.59 -14.58
N HIS A 436 -5.88 4.84 -15.78
CA HIS A 436 -5.10 5.13 -16.96
C HIS A 436 -5.80 6.17 -17.85
N VAL A 437 -5.00 6.93 -18.59
CA VAL A 437 -5.49 7.98 -19.49
C VAL A 437 -4.62 8.06 -20.74
N GLY A 438 -5.24 8.44 -21.85
CA GLY A 438 -4.57 8.77 -23.11
C GLY A 438 -5.28 9.91 -23.83
N VAL A 439 -4.66 10.41 -24.90
CA VAL A 439 -5.18 11.46 -25.76
C VAL A 439 -5.63 10.84 -27.08
N TYR A 440 -6.90 11.00 -27.44
CA TYR A 440 -7.41 10.54 -28.73
C TYR A 440 -6.83 11.38 -29.87
N MET A 441 -6.43 10.72 -30.94
CA MET A 441 -5.85 11.37 -32.12
C MET A 441 -6.85 11.41 -33.27
N ASN A 442 -7.06 10.29 -33.92
CA ASN A 442 -8.06 10.08 -34.97
C ASN A 442 -8.14 8.58 -35.34
N GLY A 443 -9.10 8.16 -36.17
CA GLY A 443 -9.14 6.82 -36.73
C GLY A 443 -9.14 5.70 -35.68
N ASN A 444 -9.77 5.89 -34.56
CA ASN A 444 -9.75 5.02 -33.38
C ASN A 444 -8.38 4.89 -32.67
N THR A 445 -7.44 5.77 -32.98
CA THR A 445 -6.09 5.78 -32.39
C THR A 445 -6.01 6.77 -31.23
N PHE A 446 -5.34 6.39 -30.17
CA PHE A 446 -4.99 7.27 -29.04
C PHE A 446 -3.54 7.09 -28.64
N ALA A 447 -2.93 8.15 -28.13
CA ALA A 447 -1.59 8.16 -27.59
C ALA A 447 -1.63 8.07 -26.07
N HIS A 448 -0.75 7.27 -25.49
CA HIS A 448 -0.65 7.11 -24.04
C HIS A 448 0.74 6.62 -23.63
N ALA A 449 1.11 6.78 -22.35
CA ALA A 449 2.29 6.14 -21.81
C ALA A 449 1.94 4.72 -21.36
N SER A 450 2.29 3.75 -22.21
CA SER A 450 2.13 2.32 -21.94
C SER A 450 3.23 1.80 -21.03
N LYS A 451 2.89 1.01 -20.03
CA LYS A 451 3.85 0.42 -19.09
C LYS A 451 4.90 -0.48 -19.75
N SER A 452 4.51 -1.19 -20.81
CA SER A 452 5.40 -2.13 -21.51
C SER A 452 6.13 -1.52 -22.73
N LYS A 453 5.57 -0.44 -23.31
CA LYS A 453 6.07 0.13 -24.58
C LYS A 453 6.54 1.59 -24.45
N GLY A 454 6.41 2.19 -23.27
CA GLY A 454 6.59 3.64 -23.11
C GLY A 454 5.48 4.42 -23.80
N VAL A 455 5.74 5.67 -24.13
CA VAL A 455 4.77 6.49 -24.88
C VAL A 455 4.58 5.90 -26.26
N THR A 456 3.36 5.53 -26.61
CA THR A 456 3.00 4.82 -27.83
C THR A 456 1.59 5.14 -28.29
N LYS A 457 1.25 4.67 -29.47
CA LYS A 457 -0.11 4.75 -30.04
C LYS A 457 -0.76 3.37 -29.98
N SER A 458 -2.04 3.33 -29.60
CA SER A 458 -2.87 2.12 -29.56
C SER A 458 -4.25 2.41 -30.11
N SER A 459 -5.03 1.36 -30.40
CA SER A 459 -6.40 1.52 -30.87
C SER A 459 -7.41 1.32 -29.74
N VAL A 460 -8.39 2.22 -29.61
CA VAL A 460 -9.51 2.05 -28.67
C VAL A 460 -10.36 0.82 -28.98
N LYS A 461 -10.27 0.27 -30.21
CA LYS A 461 -10.97 -0.94 -30.64
C LYS A 461 -10.22 -2.23 -30.32
N GLU A 462 -8.96 -2.15 -29.91
CA GLU A 462 -8.27 -3.33 -29.39
C GLU A 462 -9.05 -3.90 -28.21
N ARG A 463 -9.28 -5.22 -28.22
CA ARG A 463 -10.10 -5.91 -27.20
C ARG A 463 -9.71 -5.55 -25.77
N TYR A 464 -8.42 -5.35 -25.53
CA TYR A 464 -7.90 -4.94 -24.25
C TYR A 464 -8.43 -3.57 -23.81
N TYR A 465 -8.31 -2.55 -24.66
CA TYR A 465 -8.74 -1.18 -24.33
C TYR A 465 -10.25 -1.02 -24.38
N SER A 466 -10.92 -1.64 -25.37
CA SER A 466 -12.37 -1.52 -25.52
C SER A 466 -13.15 -2.08 -24.33
N LYS A 467 -12.67 -3.15 -23.70
CA LYS A 467 -13.28 -3.71 -22.47
C LYS A 467 -13.03 -2.86 -21.22
N ARG A 468 -12.04 -1.99 -21.26
CA ARG A 468 -11.57 -1.20 -20.09
C ARG A 468 -11.86 0.28 -20.20
N LEU A 469 -12.44 0.69 -21.31
CA LEU A 469 -12.88 2.07 -21.51
C LEU A 469 -13.98 2.41 -20.50
N VAL A 470 -13.74 3.45 -19.69
CA VAL A 470 -14.69 3.91 -18.67
C VAL A 470 -15.44 5.14 -19.12
N ARG A 471 -14.72 6.11 -19.68
CA ARG A 471 -15.27 7.36 -20.18
C ARG A 471 -14.27 8.10 -21.06
N ALA A 472 -14.77 9.11 -21.75
CA ALA A 472 -13.93 10.13 -22.38
C ALA A 472 -14.44 11.53 -22.06
N ASN A 473 -13.54 12.50 -22.04
CA ASN A 473 -13.88 13.90 -21.77
C ASN A 473 -13.27 14.81 -22.85
N ARG A 474 -14.03 15.83 -23.24
CA ARG A 474 -13.58 16.93 -24.11
C ARG A 474 -13.30 18.15 -23.27
N ILE A 475 -12.12 18.73 -23.47
CA ILE A 475 -11.66 19.90 -22.71
C ILE A 475 -11.73 21.18 -23.56
N PHE A 476 -11.57 21.07 -24.91
CA PHE A 476 -11.61 22.18 -25.85
C PHE A 476 -12.97 22.37 -26.51
#